data_a0d7908902e24f274e4b2088fc8d026b
#
_entry.id   a0d7908902e24f274e4b2088fc8d026b
#
_cell.length_a   1.000
_cell.length_b   1.000
_cell.length_c   1.000
_cell.angle_alpha   90.00
_cell.angle_beta   90.00
_cell.angle_gamma   90.00
#
_symmetry.space_group_name_H-M   'P 1'
#
loop_
_entity.id
_entity.type
_entity.pdbx_description
1 polymer ?
#
loop_
_entity_poly.entity_id
_entity_poly.type
_entity_poly.pdbx_seq_one_letter_code
_entity_poly.pdbx_strand_id
1 'polypeptide(L)'
;LSNDAYDPFFGLGSLDQPTPFDAYLQTSDGRRLADLPTPSKELGNALTTSLVWNGALGIKANGGVKPKMYTPERYEAGSSTSHLDEATFSKAGLDSVMTPNLDPGEIFKEPGPLLLAMMEDMRNKPPAGIATDLPFSPRNAQAFTANSSALVAFDPPANLRTSQVTEYLVKNLKTGAEKKSLSSPVLMTGLKNGTSYTFSVVARNSLGNSEPAITKPVTPQPAWSSSVLDSTADGKTVASTTFNGRPAIAYTDTKSGDLKLATFDGKVWKKVTVDGAGGSGGRTSHNLSGAISMCVNGSGLKQTLHMFYTDATEKDLRYSTFNGRIFTFETVDGNGPSVNNYEDPVRVRTSSDVSVANACVASASAIQVFYRDESQGVLLGAVKSRGSSWRYELVDGDRKSDGRTTGDVGFHIQAVFDGNTTYVAYDSVVSMNQKKEITSGAVRVATRAAIDPMAWQYQTLDVSTEDALVFGFDVALARSTSGVFATWLAASAASTPKPDQVRWTWLKDSTKIYKLTTENFGTPDKYLATDGKTIIFNCQERLCALDTSKRDLGQSAIRLVSSTQGPEPTQSAWVTVNKTKYVLATINGKLALLKP
;
A
#
# COMPACT_ATOMS: atom_id res chain seq x y z
N LEU A 1 22.19 3.46 -13.42
CA LEU A 1 21.99 2.75 -12.17
C LEU A 1 20.69 1.98 -12.23
N SER A 2 20.54 0.94 -11.40
CA SER A 2 19.32 0.13 -11.33
C SER A 2 18.12 0.96 -10.87
N ASN A 3 16.93 0.57 -11.34
CA ASN A 3 15.65 1.15 -10.91
C ASN A 3 14.84 0.11 -10.13
N ASP A 4 15.54 -0.66 -9.30
CA ASP A 4 14.98 -1.66 -8.45
C ASP A 4 14.53 -1.10 -7.09
N ALA A 5 13.58 -1.79 -6.47
CA ALA A 5 13.15 -1.54 -5.11
C ALA A 5 12.97 -2.87 -4.36
N TYR A 6 13.07 -2.81 -3.05
CA TYR A 6 12.93 -3.97 -2.18
C TYR A 6 12.03 -3.67 -1.00
N ASP A 7 11.04 -4.51 -0.80
CA ASP A 7 10.21 -4.49 0.39
C ASP A 7 10.77 -5.45 1.45
N PRO A 8 11.42 -4.94 2.49
CA PRO A 8 12.06 -5.78 3.50
C PRO A 8 11.07 -6.53 4.38
N PHE A 9 9.81 -6.08 4.42
CA PHE A 9 8.77 -6.70 5.23
C PHE A 9 8.27 -8.01 4.61
N PHE A 10 8.24 -8.07 3.28
CA PHE A 10 7.76 -9.23 2.54
C PHE A 10 8.86 -9.96 1.76
N GLY A 11 10.05 -9.40 1.70
CA GLY A 11 11.14 -9.93 0.88
C GLY A 11 10.83 -9.85 -0.62
N LEU A 12 10.04 -8.87 -1.04
CA LEU A 12 9.67 -8.69 -2.43
C LEU A 12 10.58 -7.68 -3.12
N GLY A 13 11.21 -8.10 -4.21
CA GLY A 13 11.88 -7.18 -5.13
C GLY A 13 10.93 -6.69 -6.21
N SER A 14 11.06 -5.44 -6.63
CA SER A 14 10.37 -4.86 -7.79
C SER A 14 11.35 -4.20 -8.74
N LEU A 15 11.05 -4.27 -10.03
CA LEU A 15 11.80 -3.66 -11.11
C LEU A 15 10.80 -3.30 -12.22
N ASP A 16 10.07 -2.21 -12.02
CA ASP A 16 8.92 -1.88 -12.87
C ASP A 16 9.31 -1.25 -14.21
N GLN A 17 10.41 -0.53 -14.26
CA GLN A 17 10.95 0.09 -15.46
C GLN A 17 12.46 -0.16 -15.56
N PRO A 18 12.87 -1.32 -16.11
CA PRO A 18 14.28 -1.65 -16.26
C PRO A 18 15.04 -0.57 -17.04
N THR A 19 16.16 -0.16 -16.48
CA THR A 19 17.09 0.78 -17.14
C THR A 19 18.03 0.02 -18.10
N PRO A 20 18.81 0.73 -18.95
CA PRO A 20 19.89 0.08 -19.69
C PRO A 20 20.90 -0.65 -18.80
N PHE A 21 21.08 -0.22 -17.55
CA PHE A 21 21.93 -0.86 -16.57
C PHE A 21 21.37 -2.24 -16.15
N ASP A 22 20.07 -2.31 -15.84
CA ASP A 22 19.41 -3.53 -15.40
C ASP A 22 19.43 -4.63 -16.46
N ALA A 23 19.49 -4.25 -17.73
CA ALA A 23 19.58 -5.19 -18.85
C ALA A 23 20.86 -6.05 -18.83
N TYR A 24 21.90 -5.60 -18.14
CA TYR A 24 23.16 -6.33 -17.99
C TYR A 24 23.28 -7.10 -16.68
N LEU A 25 22.34 -6.94 -15.76
CA LEU A 25 22.35 -7.67 -14.50
C LEU A 25 21.83 -9.10 -14.68
N GLN A 26 22.58 -10.05 -14.13
CA GLN A 26 22.22 -11.46 -14.13
C GLN A 26 22.39 -12.08 -12.75
N THR A 27 21.54 -13.04 -12.42
CA THR A 27 21.73 -13.95 -11.29
C THR A 27 22.90 -14.92 -11.57
N SER A 28 23.41 -15.56 -10.54
CA SER A 28 24.50 -16.53 -10.66
C SER A 28 24.16 -17.73 -11.56
N ASP A 29 22.90 -18.09 -11.69
CA ASP A 29 22.39 -19.13 -12.60
C ASP A 29 22.16 -18.63 -14.04
N GLY A 30 22.50 -17.37 -14.34
CA GLY A 30 22.52 -16.79 -15.68
C GLY A 30 21.19 -16.19 -16.16
N ARG A 31 20.18 -16.04 -15.30
CA ARG A 31 18.94 -15.33 -15.63
C ARG A 31 19.15 -13.84 -15.53
N ARG A 32 18.63 -13.07 -16.48
CA ARG A 32 18.69 -11.61 -16.40
C ARG A 32 17.74 -11.11 -15.31
N LEU A 33 18.16 -10.09 -14.58
CA LEU A 33 17.34 -9.45 -13.55
C LEU A 33 15.99 -8.96 -14.12
N ALA A 34 16.04 -8.32 -15.29
CA ALA A 34 14.86 -7.79 -15.97
C ALA A 34 13.86 -8.87 -16.46
N ASP A 35 14.22 -10.14 -16.44
CA ASP A 35 13.36 -11.26 -16.84
C ASP A 35 12.68 -11.94 -15.63
N LEU A 36 13.03 -11.53 -14.42
CA LEU A 36 12.40 -12.05 -13.21
C LEU A 36 11.01 -11.42 -13.02
N PRO A 37 10.06 -12.16 -12.46
CA PRO A 37 8.74 -11.60 -12.15
C PRO A 37 8.85 -10.40 -11.20
N THR A 38 8.07 -9.32 -11.47
CA THR A 38 8.05 -8.11 -10.65
C THR A 38 6.61 -7.74 -10.27
N PRO A 39 6.31 -7.45 -8.98
CA PRO A 39 7.14 -7.74 -7.81
C PRO A 39 7.19 -9.24 -7.50
N SER A 40 8.31 -9.73 -6.94
CA SER A 40 8.41 -11.14 -6.53
C SER A 40 9.48 -11.39 -5.47
N LYS A 41 9.34 -12.49 -4.71
CA LYS A 41 10.40 -13.01 -3.84
C LYS A 41 11.63 -13.48 -4.60
N GLU A 42 11.43 -13.98 -5.81
CA GLU A 42 12.52 -14.41 -6.67
C GLU A 42 13.42 -13.23 -7.05
N LEU A 43 12.79 -12.10 -7.41
CA LEU A 43 13.50 -10.85 -7.63
C LEU A 43 14.13 -10.33 -6.33
N GLY A 44 13.39 -10.33 -5.22
CA GLY A 44 13.92 -9.94 -3.89
C GLY A 44 15.15 -10.75 -3.49
N ASN A 45 15.13 -12.07 -3.69
CA ASN A 45 16.30 -12.92 -3.46
C ASN A 45 17.46 -12.54 -4.38
N ALA A 46 17.21 -12.25 -5.66
CA ALA A 46 18.26 -11.82 -6.57
C ALA A 46 18.94 -10.52 -6.11
N LEU A 47 18.15 -9.55 -5.61
CA LEU A 47 18.65 -8.27 -5.11
C LEU A 47 19.49 -8.38 -3.82
N THR A 48 19.38 -9.49 -3.08
CA THR A 48 20.02 -9.67 -1.77
C THR A 48 20.99 -10.86 -1.69
N THR A 49 21.25 -11.55 -2.80
CA THR A 49 22.15 -12.73 -2.77
C THR A 49 23.34 -12.64 -3.72
N SER A 50 23.07 -12.59 -5.02
CA SER A 50 24.17 -12.64 -5.99
C SER A 50 23.74 -12.17 -7.37
N LEU A 51 24.16 -10.99 -7.73
CA LEU A 51 24.08 -10.46 -9.08
C LEU A 51 25.46 -10.25 -9.68
N VAL A 52 25.56 -10.40 -10.98
CA VAL A 52 26.76 -10.17 -11.75
C VAL A 52 26.45 -9.33 -12.98
N TRP A 53 27.44 -8.55 -13.43
CA TRP A 53 27.40 -7.84 -14.70
C TRP A 53 27.68 -8.79 -15.87
N ASN A 54 26.84 -8.76 -16.91
CA ASN A 54 26.96 -9.63 -18.09
C ASN A 54 27.34 -8.88 -19.38
N GLY A 55 27.85 -7.67 -19.29
CA GLY A 55 28.34 -6.93 -20.44
C GLY A 55 29.71 -7.42 -20.91
N ALA A 56 29.91 -7.59 -22.21
CA ALA A 56 31.12 -8.18 -22.77
C ALA A 56 32.39 -7.37 -22.49
N LEU A 57 32.28 -6.04 -22.49
CA LEU A 57 33.41 -5.15 -22.22
C LEU A 57 33.73 -5.14 -20.73
N GLY A 58 32.73 -5.11 -19.86
CA GLY A 58 32.91 -5.23 -18.42
C GLY A 58 33.55 -6.56 -18.02
N ILE A 59 33.10 -7.67 -18.59
CA ILE A 59 33.72 -9.00 -18.40
C ILE A 59 35.19 -8.99 -18.84
N LYS A 60 35.49 -8.43 -20.02
CA LYS A 60 36.85 -8.32 -20.54
C LYS A 60 37.72 -7.46 -19.61
N ALA A 61 37.25 -6.33 -19.16
CA ALA A 61 37.97 -5.44 -18.25
C ALA A 61 38.22 -6.08 -16.88
N ASN A 62 37.33 -6.99 -16.45
CA ASN A 62 37.47 -7.78 -15.21
C ASN A 62 38.19 -9.13 -15.43
N GLY A 63 39.13 -9.18 -16.38
CA GLY A 63 39.96 -10.37 -16.60
C GLY A 63 39.21 -11.61 -17.11
N GLY A 64 38.07 -11.43 -17.77
CA GLY A 64 37.23 -12.53 -18.30
C GLY A 64 36.20 -13.10 -17.30
N VAL A 65 36.13 -12.54 -16.10
CA VAL A 65 35.20 -12.96 -15.06
C VAL A 65 34.06 -11.93 -15.00
N LYS A 66 32.81 -12.38 -14.84
CA LYS A 66 31.66 -11.47 -14.66
C LYS A 66 31.83 -10.64 -13.39
N PRO A 67 31.85 -9.30 -13.46
CA PRO A 67 31.93 -8.45 -12.29
C PRO A 67 30.77 -8.72 -11.33
N LYS A 68 31.11 -8.87 -10.04
CA LYS A 68 30.13 -9.08 -8.98
C LYS A 68 29.53 -7.74 -8.56
N MET A 69 28.20 -7.70 -8.44
CA MET A 69 27.49 -6.52 -7.96
C MET A 69 27.26 -6.59 -6.45
N TYR A 70 27.07 -5.44 -5.83
CA TYR A 70 26.79 -5.34 -4.41
C TYR A 70 25.37 -5.81 -4.11
N THR A 71 25.25 -6.94 -3.44
CA THR A 71 23.97 -7.57 -3.05
C THR A 71 24.09 -8.08 -1.62
N PRO A 72 24.08 -7.15 -0.63
CA PRO A 72 24.16 -7.51 0.78
C PRO A 72 22.90 -8.29 1.22
N GLU A 73 23.03 -9.09 2.28
CA GLU A 73 21.89 -9.85 2.84
C GLU A 73 20.71 -8.94 3.22
N ARG A 74 21.02 -7.73 3.65
CA ARG A 74 20.03 -6.68 3.87
C ARG A 74 20.12 -5.67 2.73
N TYR A 75 19.03 -5.53 1.97
CA TYR A 75 18.97 -4.57 0.89
C TYR A 75 19.19 -3.13 1.39
N GLU A 76 20.05 -2.39 0.72
CA GLU A 76 20.39 -1.00 0.98
C GLU A 76 19.95 -0.14 -0.20
N ALA A 77 18.86 0.62 -0.01
CA ALA A 77 18.32 1.48 -1.06
C ALA A 77 19.37 2.49 -1.56
N GLY A 78 19.55 2.54 -2.89
CA GLY A 78 20.54 3.40 -3.54
C GLY A 78 21.93 2.79 -3.66
N SER A 79 22.28 1.75 -2.89
CA SER A 79 23.58 1.06 -2.94
C SER A 79 23.48 -0.33 -3.54
N SER A 80 22.53 -1.15 -3.06
CA SER A 80 22.34 -2.50 -3.58
C SER A 80 22.10 -2.48 -5.08
N THR A 81 22.65 -3.49 -5.75
CA THR A 81 22.60 -3.71 -7.21
C THR A 81 23.23 -2.63 -8.09
N SER A 82 23.26 -1.39 -7.65
CA SER A 82 23.80 -0.25 -8.39
C SER A 82 25.31 -0.07 -8.27
N HIS A 83 25.94 -0.82 -7.35
CA HIS A 83 27.38 -0.74 -7.07
C HIS A 83 28.07 -2.08 -7.31
N LEU A 84 29.40 -2.03 -7.46
CA LEU A 84 30.24 -3.22 -7.44
C LEU A 84 30.34 -3.80 -6.03
N ASP A 85 30.55 -5.12 -5.94
CA ASP A 85 30.67 -5.82 -4.64
C ASP A 85 31.81 -5.26 -3.80
N GLU A 86 31.50 -4.74 -2.62
CA GLU A 86 32.44 -4.13 -1.69
C GLU A 86 33.61 -5.05 -1.35
N ALA A 87 33.32 -6.32 -1.00
CA ALA A 87 34.34 -7.28 -0.62
C ALA A 87 35.30 -7.62 -1.75
N THR A 88 34.85 -7.53 -2.99
CA THR A 88 35.67 -7.84 -4.19
C THR A 88 36.45 -6.64 -4.68
N PHE A 89 35.89 -5.44 -4.64
CA PHE A 89 36.39 -4.27 -5.36
C PHE A 89 36.87 -3.12 -4.46
N SER A 90 36.64 -3.14 -3.14
CA SER A 90 37.08 -2.07 -2.24
C SER A 90 38.61 -1.77 -2.30
N LYS A 91 39.42 -2.74 -2.74
CA LYS A 91 40.86 -2.59 -2.93
C LYS A 91 41.29 -2.60 -4.39
N ALA A 92 40.35 -2.43 -5.32
CA ALA A 92 40.59 -2.52 -6.75
C ALA A 92 41.12 -1.21 -7.39
N GLY A 93 41.65 -0.29 -6.61
CA GLY A 93 42.20 0.98 -7.09
C GLY A 93 41.09 1.89 -7.64
N LEU A 94 41.18 2.29 -8.92
CA LEU A 94 40.21 3.22 -9.53
C LEU A 94 38.78 2.62 -9.66
N ASP A 95 38.63 1.31 -9.63
CA ASP A 95 37.31 0.66 -9.74
C ASP A 95 36.58 0.65 -8.40
N SER A 96 37.26 0.91 -7.26
CA SER A 96 36.59 1.06 -5.95
C SER A 96 35.70 2.30 -5.86
N VAL A 97 35.82 3.26 -6.79
CA VAL A 97 34.87 4.39 -6.89
C VAL A 97 33.42 3.92 -7.07
N MET A 98 33.23 2.70 -7.54
CA MET A 98 31.90 2.12 -7.79
C MET A 98 31.46 1.16 -6.67
N THR A 99 32.20 1.05 -5.57
CA THR A 99 31.73 0.33 -4.37
C THR A 99 30.88 1.25 -3.49
N PRO A 100 29.98 0.71 -2.64
CA PRO A 100 29.05 1.53 -1.87
C PRO A 100 29.68 2.37 -0.77
N ASN A 101 30.86 1.98 -0.27
CA ASN A 101 31.54 2.68 0.82
C ASN A 101 32.86 3.30 0.35
N LEU A 102 33.23 4.42 0.95
CA LEU A 102 34.53 5.07 0.77
C LEU A 102 35.39 4.79 1.99
N ASP A 103 36.56 4.18 1.78
CA ASP A 103 37.51 4.00 2.84
C ASP A 103 38.23 5.32 3.20
N PRO A 104 38.62 5.53 4.46
CA PRO A 104 39.36 6.72 4.85
C PRO A 104 40.62 6.93 4.01
N GLY A 105 40.69 8.05 3.32
CA GLY A 105 41.84 8.41 2.48
C GLY A 105 41.70 8.03 1.00
N GLU A 106 40.61 7.43 0.58
CA GLU A 106 40.34 7.21 -0.84
C GLU A 106 40.05 8.54 -1.56
N ILE A 107 40.76 8.74 -2.66
CA ILE A 107 40.58 9.91 -3.52
C ILE A 107 40.52 9.43 -4.97
N PHE A 108 39.41 9.67 -5.62
CA PHE A 108 39.19 9.35 -7.02
C PHE A 108 39.31 10.62 -7.88
N LYS A 109 40.12 10.57 -8.92
CA LYS A 109 40.23 11.65 -9.92
C LYS A 109 39.57 11.29 -11.24
N GLU A 110 39.36 10.01 -11.48
CA GLU A 110 38.78 9.45 -12.70
C GLU A 110 38.14 8.08 -12.42
N PRO A 111 37.18 7.66 -13.21
CA PRO A 111 36.58 6.33 -13.09
C PRO A 111 37.57 5.24 -13.50
N GLY A 112 37.47 4.08 -12.88
CA GLY A 112 38.29 2.92 -13.20
C GLY A 112 37.94 2.27 -14.56
N PRO A 113 38.87 1.44 -15.08
CA PRO A 113 38.70 0.80 -16.38
C PRO A 113 37.47 -0.13 -16.43
N LEU A 114 37.11 -0.79 -15.34
CA LEU A 114 35.92 -1.62 -15.27
C LEU A 114 34.65 -0.78 -15.39
N LEU A 115 34.55 0.32 -14.62
CA LEU A 115 33.40 1.21 -14.70
C LEU A 115 33.24 1.82 -16.10
N LEU A 116 34.34 2.27 -16.73
CA LEU A 116 34.31 2.77 -18.12
C LEU A 116 33.83 1.71 -19.11
N ALA A 117 34.26 0.46 -18.95
CA ALA A 117 33.83 -0.66 -19.79
C ALA A 117 32.35 -1.00 -19.57
N MET A 118 31.84 -0.95 -18.34
CA MET A 118 30.42 -1.12 -18.04
C MET A 118 29.58 0.02 -18.63
N MET A 119 30.05 1.25 -18.58
CA MET A 119 29.39 2.39 -19.24
C MET A 119 29.35 2.24 -20.75
N GLU A 120 30.41 1.69 -21.37
CA GLU A 120 30.46 1.43 -22.80
C GLU A 120 29.54 0.27 -23.19
N ASP A 121 29.44 -0.78 -22.37
CA ASP A 121 28.43 -1.83 -22.54
C ASP A 121 27.02 -1.23 -22.60
N MET A 122 26.69 -0.28 -21.72
CA MET A 122 25.38 0.40 -21.71
C MET A 122 25.12 1.27 -22.94
N ARG A 123 26.14 1.85 -23.53
CA ARG A 123 26.03 2.61 -24.81
C ARG A 123 25.78 1.70 -26.00
N ASN A 124 26.38 0.53 -25.98
CA ASN A 124 26.10 -0.53 -26.93
C ASN A 124 24.81 -1.22 -26.48
N LYS A 125 23.81 -1.33 -27.34
CA LYS A 125 22.57 -2.05 -26.99
C LYS A 125 22.90 -3.40 -26.39
N PRO A 126 22.23 -3.83 -25.31
CA PRO A 126 22.39 -5.18 -24.77
C PRO A 126 22.31 -6.19 -25.91
N PRO A 127 23.18 -7.21 -25.98
CA PRO A 127 23.07 -8.22 -26.99
C PRO A 127 21.67 -8.82 -26.92
N ALA A 128 20.89 -8.63 -27.96
CA ALA A 128 19.64 -9.35 -28.14
C ALA A 128 20.02 -10.83 -28.09
N GLY A 129 19.59 -11.56 -27.08
CA GLY A 129 19.77 -13.00 -27.08
C GLY A 129 19.10 -13.55 -28.32
N ILE A 130 19.69 -14.55 -28.93
CA ILE A 130 19.12 -15.21 -30.09
C ILE A 130 17.92 -16.00 -29.58
N ALA A 131 16.72 -15.58 -29.99
CA ALA A 131 15.53 -16.37 -29.70
C ALA A 131 15.62 -17.69 -30.49
N THR A 132 15.44 -18.83 -29.83
CA THR A 132 15.42 -20.15 -30.45
C THR A 132 14.00 -20.64 -30.71
N ASP A 133 13.01 -20.06 -30.03
CA ASP A 133 11.61 -20.41 -30.10
C ASP A 133 10.68 -19.18 -30.19
N LEU A 134 9.46 -19.37 -30.67
CA LEU A 134 8.40 -18.39 -30.56
C LEU A 134 8.09 -18.12 -29.07
N PRO A 135 7.69 -16.90 -28.70
CA PRO A 135 7.25 -16.63 -27.34
C PRO A 135 6.04 -17.47 -26.96
N PHE A 136 5.98 -17.89 -25.69
CA PHE A 136 4.71 -18.36 -25.14
C PHE A 136 3.72 -17.20 -25.02
N SER A 137 2.43 -17.54 -24.91
CA SER A 137 1.37 -16.57 -24.67
C SER A 137 1.62 -15.77 -23.39
N PRO A 138 1.40 -14.44 -23.39
CA PRO A 138 1.31 -13.69 -22.17
C PRO A 138 0.29 -14.32 -21.21
N ARG A 139 0.56 -14.23 -19.92
CA ARG A 139 -0.32 -14.83 -18.91
C ARG A 139 -1.25 -13.77 -18.34
N ASN A 140 -2.36 -14.22 -17.78
CA ASN A 140 -3.20 -13.42 -16.91
C ASN A 140 -3.70 -12.09 -17.54
N ALA A 141 -3.98 -12.11 -18.85
CA ALA A 141 -4.42 -10.91 -19.56
C ALA A 141 -5.79 -10.42 -19.05
N GLN A 142 -5.83 -9.17 -18.61
CA GLN A 142 -6.99 -8.51 -18.02
C GLN A 142 -7.21 -7.13 -18.65
N ALA A 143 -8.45 -6.65 -18.59
CA ALA A 143 -8.76 -5.28 -18.97
C ALA A 143 -9.59 -4.60 -17.87
N PHE A 144 -9.21 -3.38 -17.54
CA PHE A 144 -9.87 -2.54 -16.53
C PHE A 144 -10.59 -1.38 -17.20
N THR A 145 -11.81 -1.12 -16.74
CA THR A 145 -12.64 -0.04 -17.25
C THR A 145 -12.06 1.33 -16.89
N ALA A 146 -11.96 2.22 -17.89
CA ALA A 146 -11.60 3.62 -17.70
C ALA A 146 -12.46 4.52 -18.60
N ASN A 147 -12.30 5.87 -18.47
CA ASN A 147 -13.05 6.81 -19.30
C ASN A 147 -12.54 6.79 -20.75
N SER A 148 -13.42 6.47 -21.67
CA SER A 148 -13.13 6.36 -23.11
C SER A 148 -11.86 5.56 -23.42
N SER A 149 -11.53 4.61 -22.52
CA SER A 149 -10.31 3.83 -22.57
C SER A 149 -10.44 2.53 -21.76
N ALA A 150 -9.49 1.63 -21.92
CA ALA A 150 -9.29 0.46 -21.09
C ALA A 150 -7.79 0.27 -20.83
N LEU A 151 -7.44 -0.06 -19.57
CA LEU A 151 -6.08 -0.45 -19.22
C LEU A 151 -5.99 -1.97 -19.37
N VAL A 152 -5.11 -2.44 -20.25
CA VAL A 152 -4.87 -3.88 -20.48
C VAL A 152 -3.60 -4.26 -19.76
N ALA A 153 -3.74 -5.09 -18.72
CA ALA A 153 -2.63 -5.62 -17.94
C ALA A 153 -2.43 -7.11 -18.25
N PHE A 154 -1.20 -7.58 -18.18
CA PHE A 154 -0.83 -8.97 -18.41
C PHE A 154 0.53 -9.25 -17.80
N ASP A 155 0.79 -10.51 -17.50
CA ASP A 155 2.11 -10.99 -17.11
C ASP A 155 2.92 -11.44 -18.31
N PRO A 156 4.25 -11.35 -18.24
CA PRO A 156 5.13 -11.95 -19.25
C PRO A 156 4.88 -13.44 -19.41
N PRO A 157 5.27 -14.04 -20.56
CA PRO A 157 5.29 -15.49 -20.74
C PRO A 157 6.07 -16.22 -19.63
N ALA A 158 5.66 -17.45 -19.30
CA ALA A 158 6.26 -18.21 -18.21
C ALA A 158 7.72 -18.64 -18.48
N ASN A 159 8.14 -18.72 -19.74
CA ASN A 159 9.49 -19.12 -20.13
C ASN A 159 10.11 -18.06 -21.06
N LEU A 160 11.04 -17.28 -20.52
CA LEU A 160 11.75 -16.24 -21.26
C LEU A 160 13.15 -16.67 -21.73
N ARG A 161 13.64 -17.85 -21.31
CA ARG A 161 15.02 -18.29 -21.59
C ARG A 161 15.29 -18.56 -23.08
N THR A 162 14.31 -19.08 -23.80
CA THR A 162 14.46 -19.47 -25.22
C THR A 162 13.70 -18.58 -26.17
N SER A 163 12.83 -17.69 -25.65
CA SER A 163 11.85 -16.98 -26.45
C SER A 163 11.88 -15.45 -26.28
N GLN A 164 13.01 -14.87 -25.94
CA GLN A 164 13.19 -13.43 -25.68
C GLN A 164 12.12 -12.53 -26.31
N VAL A 165 11.21 -12.01 -25.48
CA VAL A 165 10.16 -11.10 -25.92
C VAL A 165 10.78 -9.73 -26.20
N THR A 166 10.57 -9.21 -27.40
CA THR A 166 11.06 -7.89 -27.84
C THR A 166 9.98 -6.81 -27.76
N GLU A 167 8.71 -7.19 -27.87
CA GLU A 167 7.56 -6.30 -27.75
C GLU A 167 6.28 -7.09 -27.48
N TYR A 168 5.27 -6.40 -26.96
CA TYR A 168 3.90 -6.90 -26.87
C TYR A 168 2.99 -6.13 -27.82
N LEU A 169 2.02 -6.85 -28.42
CA LEU A 169 0.99 -6.26 -29.28
C LEU A 169 -0.36 -6.41 -28.57
N VAL A 170 -1.00 -5.30 -28.26
CA VAL A 170 -2.35 -5.28 -27.70
C VAL A 170 -3.32 -4.84 -28.79
N LYS A 171 -4.28 -5.71 -29.13
CA LYS A 171 -5.26 -5.46 -30.18
C LYS A 171 -6.69 -5.43 -29.64
N ASN A 172 -7.43 -4.42 -30.01
CA ASN A 172 -8.87 -4.36 -29.79
C ASN A 172 -9.57 -5.24 -30.83
N LEU A 173 -10.19 -6.34 -30.37
CA LEU A 173 -10.81 -7.31 -31.27
C LEU A 173 -12.05 -6.77 -31.99
N LYS A 174 -12.70 -5.72 -31.47
CA LYS A 174 -13.87 -5.11 -32.08
C LYS A 174 -13.53 -4.10 -33.18
N THR A 175 -12.49 -3.29 -32.96
CA THR A 175 -12.11 -2.20 -33.89
C THR A 175 -10.90 -2.53 -34.76
N GLY A 176 -10.14 -3.53 -34.40
CA GLY A 176 -8.87 -3.88 -35.04
C GLY A 176 -7.70 -2.96 -34.64
N ALA A 177 -7.94 -1.92 -33.81
CA ALA A 177 -6.87 -1.02 -33.37
C ALA A 177 -5.81 -1.76 -32.55
N GLU A 178 -4.55 -1.53 -32.85
CA GLU A 178 -3.40 -2.16 -32.21
C GLU A 178 -2.51 -1.14 -31.53
N LYS A 179 -1.89 -1.54 -30.44
CA LYS A 179 -0.85 -0.77 -29.75
C LYS A 179 0.33 -1.68 -29.38
N LYS A 180 1.55 -1.20 -29.64
CA LYS A 180 2.80 -1.84 -29.25
C LYS A 180 3.25 -1.33 -27.89
N SER A 181 3.85 -2.19 -27.09
CA SER A 181 4.45 -1.85 -25.80
C SER A 181 5.64 -2.75 -25.51
N LEU A 182 6.56 -2.27 -24.70
CA LEU A 182 7.67 -3.08 -24.17
C LEU A 182 7.29 -3.76 -22.84
N SER A 183 6.22 -3.29 -22.21
CA SER A 183 5.79 -3.76 -20.88
C SER A 183 4.26 -3.69 -20.72
N SER A 184 3.77 -4.34 -19.69
CA SER A 184 2.43 -4.19 -19.11
C SER A 184 2.47 -3.05 -18.05
N PRO A 185 1.35 -2.33 -17.80
CA PRO A 185 0.08 -2.38 -18.54
C PRO A 185 0.06 -1.48 -19.78
N VAL A 186 -0.91 -1.68 -20.67
CA VAL A 186 -1.10 -0.90 -21.89
C VAL A 186 -2.43 -0.17 -21.90
N LEU A 187 -2.42 1.16 -21.98
CA LEU A 187 -3.64 1.96 -22.07
C LEU A 187 -4.14 2.02 -23.52
N MET A 188 -5.31 1.41 -23.77
CA MET A 188 -6.05 1.46 -25.04
C MET A 188 -7.05 2.62 -25.01
N THR A 189 -6.84 3.64 -25.83
CA THR A 189 -7.64 4.87 -25.88
C THR A 189 -8.63 4.90 -27.06
N GLY A 190 -9.47 5.93 -27.16
CA GLY A 190 -10.41 6.13 -28.27
C GLY A 190 -11.63 5.20 -28.22
N LEU A 191 -11.94 4.63 -27.07
CA LEU A 191 -13.09 3.75 -26.86
C LEU A 191 -14.34 4.57 -26.55
N LYS A 192 -15.51 4.06 -26.98
CA LYS A 192 -16.80 4.67 -26.65
C LYS A 192 -17.30 4.14 -25.31
N ASN A 193 -17.60 5.04 -24.38
CA ASN A 193 -18.23 4.69 -23.11
C ASN A 193 -19.58 3.97 -23.36
N GLY A 194 -19.89 2.96 -22.54
CA GLY A 194 -21.09 2.13 -22.68
C GLY A 194 -20.99 1.04 -23.74
N THR A 195 -19.87 0.92 -24.46
CA THR A 195 -19.66 -0.15 -25.46
C THR A 195 -18.67 -1.19 -24.94
N SER A 196 -19.02 -2.47 -25.09
CA SER A 196 -18.16 -3.59 -24.66
C SER A 196 -17.05 -3.85 -25.68
N TYR A 197 -15.84 -4.08 -25.15
CA TYR A 197 -14.61 -4.39 -25.89
C TYR A 197 -13.89 -5.59 -25.27
N THR A 198 -13.22 -6.34 -26.12
CA THR A 198 -12.32 -7.45 -25.74
C THR A 198 -10.97 -7.20 -26.41
N PHE A 199 -9.90 -7.52 -25.73
CA PHE A 199 -8.54 -7.32 -26.24
C PHE A 199 -7.80 -8.65 -26.34
N SER A 200 -6.89 -8.75 -27.30
CA SER A 200 -5.87 -9.81 -27.36
C SER A 200 -4.51 -9.21 -27.06
N VAL A 201 -3.67 -9.96 -26.37
CA VAL A 201 -2.28 -9.63 -26.08
C VAL A 201 -1.40 -10.71 -26.65
N VAL A 202 -0.41 -10.30 -27.43
CA VAL A 202 0.55 -11.19 -28.10
C VAL A 202 1.95 -10.76 -27.69
N ALA A 203 2.79 -11.69 -27.29
CA ALA A 203 4.22 -11.49 -27.13
C ALA A 203 4.92 -11.72 -28.47
N ARG A 204 5.93 -10.91 -28.79
CA ARG A 204 6.67 -10.97 -30.04
C ARG A 204 8.17 -11.06 -29.82
N ASN A 205 8.85 -11.85 -30.65
CA ASN A 205 10.30 -11.87 -30.77
C ASN A 205 10.75 -11.84 -32.24
N SER A 206 12.02 -12.05 -32.50
CA SER A 206 12.59 -12.06 -33.86
C SER A 206 12.04 -13.18 -34.76
N LEU A 207 11.52 -14.26 -34.19
CA LEU A 207 10.97 -15.39 -34.92
C LEU A 207 9.47 -15.24 -35.22
N GLY A 208 8.75 -14.41 -34.47
CA GLY A 208 7.33 -14.18 -34.69
C GLY A 208 6.52 -13.89 -33.43
N ASN A 209 5.24 -14.17 -33.51
CA ASN A 209 4.25 -13.88 -32.48
C ASN A 209 3.88 -15.14 -31.69
N SER A 210 3.58 -14.97 -30.42
CA SER A 210 2.94 -15.99 -29.60
C SER A 210 1.48 -16.22 -30.00
N GLU A 211 0.87 -17.27 -29.46
CA GLU A 211 -0.58 -17.35 -29.36
C GLU A 211 -1.13 -16.20 -28.53
N PRO A 212 -2.33 -15.68 -28.87
CA PRO A 212 -2.90 -14.53 -28.16
C PRO A 212 -3.49 -14.93 -26.79
N ALA A 213 -3.21 -14.15 -25.76
CA ALA A 213 -3.99 -14.13 -24.53
C ALA A 213 -5.19 -13.19 -24.68
N ILE A 214 -6.38 -13.65 -24.34
CA ILE A 214 -7.63 -12.90 -24.54
C ILE A 214 -8.17 -12.40 -23.20
N THR A 215 -8.47 -11.11 -23.10
CA THR A 215 -9.09 -10.52 -21.90
C THR A 215 -10.58 -10.89 -21.81
N LYS A 216 -11.14 -10.80 -20.60
CA LYS A 216 -12.60 -10.72 -20.48
C LYS A 216 -13.12 -9.39 -21.06
N PRO A 217 -14.40 -9.32 -21.48
CA PRO A 217 -15.00 -8.09 -21.97
C PRO A 217 -14.98 -6.98 -20.93
N VAL A 218 -14.72 -5.75 -21.35
CA VAL A 218 -14.76 -4.55 -20.52
C VAL A 218 -15.59 -3.45 -21.18
N THR A 219 -16.32 -2.68 -20.38
CA THR A 219 -17.18 -1.59 -20.87
C THR A 219 -16.68 -0.26 -20.27
N PRO A 220 -15.98 0.57 -21.06
CA PRO A 220 -15.55 1.90 -20.64
C PRO A 220 -16.71 2.74 -20.10
N GLN A 221 -16.43 3.56 -19.10
CA GLN A 221 -17.42 4.43 -18.44
C GLN A 221 -16.84 5.83 -18.22
N PRO A 222 -17.69 6.87 -18.13
CA PRO A 222 -17.22 8.23 -17.86
C PRO A 222 -16.36 8.31 -16.60
N ALA A 223 -15.34 9.17 -16.60
CA ALA A 223 -14.54 9.43 -15.40
C ALA A 223 -15.42 9.98 -14.28
N TRP A 224 -15.00 9.73 -13.04
CA TRP A 224 -15.55 10.47 -11.91
C TRP A 224 -15.08 11.92 -12.00
N SER A 225 -15.97 12.86 -11.69
CA SER A 225 -15.57 14.26 -11.61
C SER A 225 -14.75 14.51 -10.35
N SER A 226 -13.75 15.37 -10.45
CA SER A 226 -12.89 15.71 -9.33
C SER A 226 -12.91 17.21 -9.04
N SER A 227 -12.74 17.57 -7.76
CA SER A 227 -12.51 18.94 -7.32
C SER A 227 -11.45 18.95 -6.22
N VAL A 228 -10.46 19.82 -6.35
CA VAL A 228 -9.41 19.97 -5.34
C VAL A 228 -10.02 20.54 -4.07
N LEU A 229 -9.85 19.83 -2.95
CA LEU A 229 -10.23 20.31 -1.62
C LEU A 229 -9.10 21.20 -1.06
N ASP A 230 -7.87 20.72 -1.09
CA ASP A 230 -6.70 21.47 -0.65
C ASP A 230 -5.49 21.15 -1.53
N SER A 231 -4.77 22.18 -1.94
CA SER A 231 -3.55 22.06 -2.74
C SER A 231 -2.28 21.97 -1.91
N THR A 232 -2.38 22.15 -0.60
CA THR A 232 -1.25 22.04 0.35
C THR A 232 -1.18 20.66 1.01
N ALA A 233 -2.17 19.81 0.76
CA ALA A 233 -2.21 18.43 1.24
C ALA A 233 -2.14 17.47 0.07
N ASP A 234 -1.37 16.41 0.20
CA ASP A 234 -1.26 15.33 -0.78
C ASP A 234 -2.30 14.21 -0.56
N GLY A 235 -3.03 14.26 0.55
CA GLY A 235 -4.02 13.25 0.90
C GLY A 235 -3.45 11.92 1.39
N LYS A 236 -2.15 11.84 1.67
CA LYS A 236 -1.53 10.62 2.22
C LYS A 236 -2.17 10.18 3.53
N THR A 237 -2.64 11.15 4.31
CA THR A 237 -3.36 10.90 5.55
C THR A 237 -4.62 11.75 5.60
N VAL A 238 -5.77 11.09 5.62
CA VAL A 238 -7.09 11.75 5.71
C VAL A 238 -8.05 10.94 6.56
N ALA A 239 -8.90 11.62 7.29
CA ALA A 239 -10.05 11.03 7.95
C ALA A 239 -11.29 11.88 7.70
N SER A 240 -12.45 11.28 7.66
CA SER A 240 -13.71 12.00 7.45
C SER A 240 -14.81 11.51 8.36
N THR A 241 -15.71 12.40 8.71
CA THR A 241 -16.91 12.10 9.49
C THR A 241 -18.02 13.13 9.22
N THR A 242 -19.18 12.90 9.78
CA THR A 242 -20.26 13.89 9.81
C THR A 242 -20.32 14.55 11.18
N PHE A 243 -20.15 15.85 11.20
CA PHE A 243 -20.17 16.68 12.40
C PHE A 243 -21.25 17.75 12.29
N ASN A 244 -22.16 17.83 13.26
CA ASN A 244 -23.33 18.72 13.24
C ASN A 244 -24.14 18.64 11.93
N GLY A 245 -24.31 17.42 11.41
CA GLY A 245 -25.03 17.15 10.17
C GLY A 245 -24.29 17.56 8.89
N ARG A 246 -23.02 17.92 8.98
CA ARG A 246 -22.19 18.39 7.87
C ARG A 246 -20.88 17.62 7.78
N PRO A 247 -20.30 17.48 6.59
CA PRO A 247 -19.01 16.78 6.45
C PRO A 247 -17.87 17.57 7.11
N ALA A 248 -17.00 16.81 7.77
CA ALA A 248 -15.74 17.26 8.35
C ALA A 248 -14.63 16.32 7.89
N ILE A 249 -13.49 16.88 7.51
CA ILE A 249 -12.33 16.18 6.97
C ILE A 249 -11.07 16.67 7.68
N ALA A 250 -10.35 15.77 8.33
CA ALA A 250 -9.03 16.04 8.88
C ALA A 250 -7.95 15.51 7.94
N TYR A 251 -6.85 16.23 7.80
CA TYR A 251 -5.73 15.90 6.93
C TYR A 251 -4.46 16.66 7.36
N THR A 252 -3.30 16.19 6.90
CA THR A 252 -2.03 16.86 7.16
C THR A 252 -1.63 17.76 6.00
N ASP A 253 -1.15 18.96 6.31
CA ASP A 253 -0.48 19.85 5.36
C ASP A 253 0.94 19.33 5.12
N THR A 254 1.28 19.04 3.88
CA THR A 254 2.57 18.40 3.53
C THR A 254 3.79 19.31 3.68
N LYS A 255 3.58 20.62 3.70
CA LYS A 255 4.68 21.58 3.82
C LYS A 255 5.02 21.90 5.26
N SER A 256 3.99 22.10 6.09
CA SER A 256 4.19 22.48 7.50
C SER A 256 4.15 21.30 8.46
N GLY A 257 3.60 20.14 8.02
CA GLY A 257 3.33 19.01 8.91
C GLY A 257 2.15 19.26 9.86
N ASP A 258 1.38 20.31 9.66
CA ASP A 258 0.27 20.67 10.54
C ASP A 258 -0.96 19.82 10.30
N LEU A 259 -1.69 19.50 11.37
CA LEU A 259 -3.03 18.93 11.28
C LEU A 259 -4.04 20.03 10.92
N LYS A 260 -4.79 19.82 9.85
CA LYS A 260 -5.87 20.69 9.38
C LYS A 260 -7.24 20.04 9.49
N LEU A 261 -8.26 20.86 9.65
CA LEU A 261 -9.67 20.46 9.59
C LEU A 261 -10.39 21.30 8.55
N ALA A 262 -11.02 20.65 7.57
CA ALA A 262 -11.98 21.26 6.66
C ALA A 262 -13.40 20.89 7.09
N THR A 263 -14.27 21.87 7.26
CA THR A 263 -15.71 21.68 7.52
C THR A 263 -16.53 22.38 6.45
N PHE A 264 -17.59 21.71 5.97
CA PHE A 264 -18.46 22.26 4.96
C PHE A 264 -19.64 22.99 5.61
N ASP A 265 -19.86 24.27 5.31
CA ASP A 265 -20.95 25.06 5.92
C ASP A 265 -22.28 24.98 5.16
N GLY A 266 -22.34 24.18 4.11
CA GLY A 266 -23.48 24.04 3.19
C GLY A 266 -23.23 24.72 1.84
N LYS A 267 -22.22 25.60 1.74
CA LYS A 267 -21.85 26.31 0.52
C LYS A 267 -20.37 26.19 0.20
N VAL A 268 -19.51 26.40 1.19
CA VAL A 268 -18.06 26.40 1.03
C VAL A 268 -17.38 25.58 2.11
N TRP A 269 -16.18 25.11 1.81
CA TRP A 269 -15.28 24.48 2.77
C TRP A 269 -14.53 25.55 3.57
N LYS A 270 -14.66 25.50 4.90
CA LYS A 270 -13.85 26.30 5.83
C LYS A 270 -12.72 25.45 6.34
N LYS A 271 -11.50 25.93 6.24
CA LYS A 271 -10.27 25.24 6.64
C LYS A 271 -9.62 25.97 7.79
N VAL A 272 -9.20 25.21 8.79
CA VAL A 272 -8.48 25.73 9.97
C VAL A 272 -7.33 24.80 10.30
N THR A 273 -6.22 25.35 10.79
CA THR A 273 -5.16 24.57 11.42
C THR A 273 -5.61 24.17 12.82
N VAL A 274 -5.60 22.87 13.08
CA VAL A 274 -5.98 22.31 14.38
C VAL A 274 -4.79 22.34 15.33
N ASP A 275 -3.67 21.71 14.93
CA ASP A 275 -2.45 21.57 15.74
C ASP A 275 -1.22 21.67 14.83
N GLY A 276 -0.02 21.92 15.39
CA GLY A 276 1.24 22.06 14.66
C GLY A 276 1.73 23.49 14.46
N ALA A 277 0.85 24.49 14.37
CA ALA A 277 1.20 25.88 14.06
C ALA A 277 1.60 26.70 15.28
N GLY A 278 2.69 26.34 15.94
CA GLY A 278 3.36 27.26 16.88
C GLY A 278 3.01 27.14 18.35
N GLY A 279 2.53 26.01 18.82
CA GLY A 279 2.68 25.61 20.22
C GLY A 279 1.92 26.36 21.31
N SER A 280 0.97 27.24 21.00
CA SER A 280 0.18 27.91 22.04
C SER A 280 -1.16 27.24 22.30
N GLY A 281 -1.66 27.34 23.55
CA GLY A 281 -2.99 26.83 23.92
C GLY A 281 -3.11 25.29 23.90
N GLY A 282 -2.02 24.57 24.20
CA GLY A 282 -1.96 23.10 24.19
C GLY A 282 -1.60 22.47 22.83
N ARG A 283 -1.40 23.31 21.81
CA ARG A 283 -0.85 22.88 20.50
C ARG A 283 0.63 22.52 20.61
N THR A 284 1.10 21.76 19.67
CA THR A 284 2.53 21.47 19.49
C THR A 284 3.10 22.21 18.28
N SER A 285 4.42 22.28 18.18
CA SER A 285 5.14 22.73 16.96
C SER A 285 5.70 21.55 16.17
N HIS A 286 5.30 20.32 16.50
CA HIS A 286 5.83 19.10 15.93
C HIS A 286 5.24 18.80 14.55
N ASN A 287 5.86 17.84 13.85
CA ASN A 287 5.32 17.25 12.64
C ASN A 287 4.19 16.26 13.02
N LEU A 288 3.00 16.50 12.49
CA LEU A 288 1.80 15.71 12.75
C LEU A 288 1.40 14.84 11.54
N SER A 289 2.38 14.48 10.71
CA SER A 289 2.17 13.55 9.60
C SER A 289 2.07 12.11 10.11
N GLY A 290 1.03 11.38 9.71
CA GLY A 290 0.81 10.00 10.12
C GLY A 290 -0.69 9.67 10.23
N ALA A 291 -1.03 8.65 10.99
CA ALA A 291 -2.40 8.17 11.10
C ALA A 291 -3.33 9.22 11.73
N ILE A 292 -4.53 9.38 11.14
CA ILE A 292 -5.59 10.24 11.68
C ILE A 292 -6.88 9.42 11.75
N SER A 293 -7.60 9.51 12.86
CA SER A 293 -8.98 9.03 12.95
C SER A 293 -9.91 10.06 13.58
N MET A 294 -11.18 9.98 13.19
CA MET A 294 -12.22 10.94 13.62
C MET A 294 -13.47 10.19 14.06
N CYS A 295 -14.01 10.58 15.19
CA CYS A 295 -15.31 10.11 15.65
C CYS A 295 -16.09 11.26 16.32
N VAL A 296 -17.40 11.07 16.49
CA VAL A 296 -18.29 12.11 16.98
C VAL A 296 -19.22 11.53 18.03
N ASN A 297 -19.39 12.24 19.15
CA ASN A 297 -20.45 11.95 20.09
C ASN A 297 -21.41 13.15 20.26
N GLY A 298 -22.48 12.94 20.99
CA GLY A 298 -23.55 13.93 21.12
C GLY A 298 -24.60 13.84 20.00
N SER A 299 -25.55 14.73 19.99
CA SER A 299 -26.66 14.74 19.03
C SER A 299 -27.00 16.13 18.53
N GLY A 300 -27.56 16.21 17.32
CA GLY A 300 -27.97 17.45 16.68
C GLY A 300 -26.79 18.41 16.50
N LEU A 301 -26.94 19.65 16.95
CA LEU A 301 -25.91 20.69 16.91
C LEU A 301 -25.04 20.76 18.18
N LYS A 302 -25.23 19.82 19.12
CA LYS A 302 -24.45 19.70 20.36
C LYS A 302 -23.48 18.53 20.30
N GLN A 303 -22.89 18.29 19.15
CA GLN A 303 -21.90 17.27 18.97
C GLN A 303 -20.50 17.78 19.37
N THR A 304 -19.66 16.84 19.76
CA THR A 304 -18.21 17.03 19.89
C THR A 304 -17.52 16.14 18.86
N LEU A 305 -16.66 16.76 18.07
CA LEU A 305 -15.75 16.06 17.17
C LEU A 305 -14.50 15.68 17.93
N HIS A 306 -14.08 14.44 17.83
CA HIS A 306 -12.87 13.88 18.41
C HIS A 306 -11.91 13.53 17.28
N MET A 307 -10.68 13.98 17.36
CA MET A 307 -9.61 13.73 16.40
C MET A 307 -8.44 13.11 17.13
N PHE A 308 -8.03 11.93 16.71
CA PHE A 308 -6.80 11.26 17.14
C PHE A 308 -5.82 11.30 15.98
N TYR A 309 -4.58 11.63 16.27
CA TYR A 309 -3.56 11.85 15.24
C TYR A 309 -2.17 11.58 15.78
N THR A 310 -1.28 11.29 14.87
CA THR A 310 0.13 11.02 15.15
C THR A 310 0.88 12.33 15.44
N ASP A 311 1.68 12.34 16.48
CA ASP A 311 2.85 13.21 16.62
C ASP A 311 4.08 12.44 16.12
N ALA A 312 4.50 12.71 14.90
CA ALA A 312 5.62 11.98 14.28
C ALA A 312 6.98 12.36 14.87
N THR A 313 7.07 13.50 15.57
CA THR A 313 8.32 13.93 16.23
C THR A 313 8.55 13.17 17.52
N GLU A 314 7.53 13.12 18.39
CA GLU A 314 7.62 12.43 19.69
C GLU A 314 7.17 10.98 19.64
N LYS A 315 6.55 10.56 18.51
CA LYS A 315 5.96 9.23 18.31
C LYS A 315 4.79 8.91 19.22
N ASP A 316 4.08 9.96 19.58
CA ASP A 316 2.93 9.95 20.49
C ASP A 316 1.61 9.84 19.74
N LEU A 317 0.59 9.32 20.43
CA LEU A 317 -0.81 9.46 20.05
C LEU A 317 -1.40 10.73 20.69
N ARG A 318 -1.67 11.72 19.88
CA ARG A 318 -2.33 12.96 20.32
C ARG A 318 -3.83 12.92 20.07
N TYR A 319 -4.51 13.78 20.80
CA TYR A 319 -5.96 13.89 20.74
C TYR A 319 -6.39 15.36 20.84
N SER A 320 -7.35 15.74 20.00
CA SER A 320 -8.02 17.03 20.04
C SER A 320 -9.53 16.88 20.02
N THR A 321 -10.23 17.73 20.73
CA THR A 321 -11.69 17.87 20.60
C THR A 321 -12.05 19.19 19.94
N PHE A 322 -13.20 19.21 19.25
CA PHE A 322 -13.78 20.40 18.69
C PHE A 322 -15.30 20.43 18.89
N ASN A 323 -15.81 21.44 19.54
CA ASN A 323 -17.25 21.62 19.80
C ASN A 323 -17.95 22.58 18.82
N GLY A 324 -17.27 22.93 17.72
CA GLY A 324 -17.72 23.94 16.75
C GLY A 324 -17.16 25.33 16.99
N ARG A 325 -16.46 25.57 18.12
CA ARG A 325 -15.86 26.86 18.49
C ARG A 325 -14.45 26.76 19.04
N ILE A 326 -14.20 25.81 19.92
CA ILE A 326 -12.97 25.70 20.71
C ILE A 326 -12.38 24.33 20.50
N PHE A 327 -11.06 24.28 20.32
CA PHE A 327 -10.24 23.07 20.34
C PHE A 327 -9.66 22.84 21.74
N THR A 328 -9.55 21.60 22.17
CA THR A 328 -8.74 21.19 23.32
C THR A 328 -7.72 20.16 22.87
N PHE A 329 -6.62 20.00 23.58
CA PHE A 329 -5.51 19.14 23.20
C PHE A 329 -5.00 18.36 24.40
N GLU A 330 -4.65 17.10 24.18
CA GLU A 330 -3.91 16.26 25.13
C GLU A 330 -3.15 15.14 24.41
N THR A 331 -2.10 14.62 25.02
CA THR A 331 -1.44 13.38 24.59
C THR A 331 -2.14 12.22 25.27
N VAL A 332 -2.60 11.25 24.47
CA VAL A 332 -3.26 10.05 24.97
C VAL A 332 -2.24 9.07 25.49
N ASP A 333 -1.25 8.71 24.68
CA ASP A 333 -0.22 7.73 25.01
C ASP A 333 1.08 8.01 24.24
N GLY A 334 2.17 7.32 24.58
CA GLY A 334 3.51 7.48 24.02
C GLY A 334 4.50 8.13 24.99
N ASN A 335 4.05 9.10 25.78
CA ASN A 335 4.86 9.86 26.74
C ASN A 335 4.62 9.44 28.20
N GLY A 336 4.22 8.21 28.42
CA GLY A 336 4.01 7.65 29.77
C GLY A 336 5.30 7.13 30.40
N PRO A 337 5.22 6.62 31.65
CA PRO A 337 6.33 5.88 32.20
C PRO A 337 6.55 4.59 31.41
N SER A 338 7.80 4.16 31.28
CA SER A 338 8.12 2.89 30.63
C SER A 338 7.40 1.75 31.36
N VAL A 339 6.51 1.06 30.66
CA VAL A 339 5.77 -0.08 31.21
C VAL A 339 5.82 -1.22 30.22
N ASN A 340 6.40 -2.33 30.65
CA ASN A 340 6.54 -3.53 29.84
C ASN A 340 5.53 -4.62 30.23
N ASN A 341 4.56 -4.33 31.09
CA ASN A 341 3.63 -5.31 31.58
C ASN A 341 2.22 -5.04 31.03
N TYR A 342 1.83 -5.79 30.02
CA TYR A 342 0.47 -5.82 29.46
C TYR A 342 -0.41 -6.91 30.09
N GLU A 343 0.04 -7.55 31.18
CA GLU A 343 -0.67 -8.67 31.79
C GLU A 343 -1.90 -8.27 32.60
N ASP A 344 -1.89 -7.05 33.10
CA ASP A 344 -2.98 -6.53 33.91
C ASP A 344 -4.07 -5.88 33.04
N PRO A 345 -5.36 -6.12 33.29
CA PRO A 345 -6.44 -5.38 32.64
C PRO A 345 -6.38 -3.86 32.91
N VAL A 346 -5.64 -3.41 33.90
CA VAL A 346 -5.41 -1.99 34.22
C VAL A 346 -4.01 -1.57 33.75
N ARG A 347 -3.84 -1.52 32.45
CA ARG A 347 -2.64 -0.99 31.83
C ARG A 347 -2.51 0.52 32.08
N VAL A 348 -1.31 1.02 32.27
CA VAL A 348 -0.99 2.45 32.27
C VAL A 348 -0.42 2.90 30.92
N ARG A 349 -0.23 4.19 30.74
CA ARG A 349 0.39 4.79 29.55
C ARG A 349 1.80 4.21 29.30
N THR A 350 2.15 4.06 28.04
CA THR A 350 3.48 3.60 27.62
C THR A 350 4.38 4.77 27.17
N SER A 351 5.69 4.54 27.16
CA SER A 351 6.69 5.39 26.51
C SER A 351 7.10 4.86 25.11
N SER A 352 6.40 3.83 24.62
CA SER A 352 6.67 3.23 23.31
C SER A 352 6.18 4.11 22.17
N ASP A 353 6.66 3.81 20.96
CA ASP A 353 6.15 4.38 19.72
C ASP A 353 4.72 3.90 19.47
N VAL A 354 3.76 4.80 19.51
CA VAL A 354 2.33 4.54 19.29
C VAL A 354 1.76 5.37 18.14
N SER A 355 2.62 5.77 17.22
CA SER A 355 2.30 6.71 16.14
C SER A 355 1.82 6.05 14.84
N VAL A 356 1.96 4.74 14.67
CA VAL A 356 1.86 4.05 13.37
C VAL A 356 0.43 3.97 12.86
N ALA A 357 -0.53 3.59 13.69
CA ALA A 357 -1.93 3.41 13.29
C ALA A 357 -2.88 3.75 14.44
N ASN A 358 -4.02 4.31 14.11
CA ASN A 358 -5.09 4.53 15.08
C ASN A 358 -6.49 4.49 14.42
N ALA A 359 -7.50 4.11 15.21
CA ALA A 359 -8.91 4.17 14.82
C ALA A 359 -9.76 4.49 16.04
N CYS A 360 -10.76 5.35 15.89
CA CYS A 360 -11.63 5.71 17.00
C CYS A 360 -13.11 5.42 16.74
N VAL A 361 -13.82 5.15 17.80
CA VAL A 361 -15.28 5.12 17.84
C VAL A 361 -15.80 5.91 19.04
N ALA A 362 -17.02 6.41 18.92
CA ALA A 362 -17.67 7.14 20.00
C ALA A 362 -19.10 6.63 20.20
N SER A 363 -19.48 6.48 21.47
CA SER A 363 -20.85 6.27 21.92
C SER A 363 -21.38 7.50 22.67
N ALA A 364 -22.60 7.45 23.14
CA ALA A 364 -23.16 8.52 23.97
C ALA A 364 -22.40 8.71 25.30
N SER A 365 -21.79 7.65 25.83
CA SER A 365 -21.16 7.63 27.16
C SER A 365 -19.65 7.63 27.14
N ALA A 366 -19.00 7.21 26.04
CA ALA A 366 -17.56 7.01 25.99
C ALA A 366 -17.00 7.19 24.59
N ILE A 367 -15.71 7.53 24.55
CA ILE A 367 -14.87 7.54 23.35
C ILE A 367 -13.84 6.44 23.53
N GLN A 368 -13.57 5.71 22.45
CA GLN A 368 -12.58 4.66 22.42
C GLN A 368 -11.64 4.93 21.24
N VAL A 369 -10.34 4.77 21.47
CA VAL A 369 -9.33 4.80 20.42
C VAL A 369 -8.51 3.51 20.51
N PHE A 370 -8.22 2.91 19.36
CA PHE A 370 -7.40 1.74 19.19
C PHE A 370 -6.16 2.14 18.42
N TYR A 371 -5.00 1.66 18.84
CA TYR A 371 -3.71 2.05 18.28
C TYR A 371 -2.67 0.96 18.51
N ARG A 372 -1.60 1.00 17.73
CA ARG A 372 -0.53 0.01 17.81
C ARG A 372 0.61 0.55 18.68
N ASP A 373 1.15 -0.31 19.55
CA ASP A 373 2.48 -0.15 20.14
C ASP A 373 3.49 -0.83 19.20
N GLU A 374 4.27 -0.03 18.50
CA GLU A 374 5.25 -0.54 17.52
C GLU A 374 6.41 -1.29 18.19
N SER A 375 6.78 -0.87 19.41
CA SER A 375 7.90 -1.48 20.13
C SER A 375 7.60 -2.88 20.62
N GLN A 376 6.32 -3.17 20.92
CA GLN A 376 5.86 -4.46 21.46
C GLN A 376 5.05 -5.28 20.44
N GLY A 377 4.66 -4.67 19.31
CA GLY A 377 3.85 -5.34 18.30
C GLY A 377 2.43 -5.68 18.74
N VAL A 378 1.83 -4.88 19.64
CA VAL A 378 0.52 -5.17 20.22
C VAL A 378 -0.51 -4.12 19.88
N LEU A 379 -1.78 -4.52 19.83
CA LEU A 379 -2.93 -3.65 19.66
C LEU A 379 -3.43 -3.18 21.04
N LEU A 380 -3.39 -1.87 21.23
CA LEU A 380 -3.80 -1.20 22.45
C LEU A 380 -5.14 -0.50 22.28
N GLY A 381 -5.80 -0.22 23.40
CA GLY A 381 -6.98 0.60 23.47
C GLY A 381 -6.91 1.61 24.60
N ALA A 382 -7.51 2.79 24.39
CA ALA A 382 -7.78 3.74 25.43
C ALA A 382 -9.25 4.17 25.41
N VAL A 383 -9.88 4.22 26.56
CA VAL A 383 -11.29 4.54 26.74
C VAL A 383 -11.42 5.74 27.67
N LYS A 384 -12.19 6.74 27.25
CA LYS A 384 -12.51 7.92 28.07
C LYS A 384 -14.03 8.04 28.20
N SER A 385 -14.53 7.78 29.40
CA SER A 385 -15.93 8.05 29.74
C SER A 385 -16.11 9.53 30.05
N ARG A 386 -17.35 10.01 29.97
CA ARG A 386 -17.66 11.42 30.24
C ARG A 386 -17.21 11.83 31.65
N GLY A 387 -16.34 12.83 31.72
CA GLY A 387 -15.84 13.37 33.00
C GLY A 387 -14.76 12.53 33.67
N SER A 388 -14.23 11.49 33.03
CA SER A 388 -13.16 10.64 33.56
C SER A 388 -11.83 10.81 32.81
N SER A 389 -10.76 10.29 33.42
CA SER A 389 -9.45 10.11 32.79
C SER A 389 -9.49 8.97 31.78
N TRP A 390 -8.46 8.87 30.94
CA TRP A 390 -8.24 7.71 30.07
C TRP A 390 -8.00 6.45 30.90
N ARG A 391 -8.62 5.35 30.49
CA ARG A 391 -8.33 4.00 30.94
C ARG A 391 -7.72 3.24 29.77
N TYR A 392 -6.61 2.58 30.01
CA TYR A 392 -5.82 1.89 28.98
C TYR A 392 -6.03 0.38 29.08
N GLU A 393 -5.95 -0.29 27.94
CA GLU A 393 -6.13 -1.74 27.85
C GLU A 393 -5.29 -2.35 26.73
N LEU A 394 -4.94 -3.63 26.88
CA LEU A 394 -4.43 -4.46 25.81
C LEU A 394 -5.61 -5.09 25.09
N VAL A 395 -5.72 -4.88 23.78
CA VAL A 395 -6.79 -5.47 22.97
C VAL A 395 -6.33 -6.80 22.40
N ASP A 396 -5.21 -6.88 21.68
CA ASP A 396 -4.67 -8.14 21.15
C ASP A 396 -3.14 -8.07 21.01
N GLY A 397 -2.52 -9.19 20.76
CA GLY A 397 -1.08 -9.43 20.83
C GLY A 397 -0.70 -10.15 22.12
N ASP A 398 0.56 -10.39 22.42
CA ASP A 398 1.13 -10.84 23.70
C ASP A 398 0.60 -12.17 24.33
N ARG A 399 -0.68 -12.54 24.14
CA ARG A 399 -1.28 -13.73 24.76
C ARG A 399 -2.20 -14.53 23.84
N LYS A 400 -2.26 -15.86 24.13
CA LYS A 400 -3.18 -16.80 23.46
C LYS A 400 -4.30 -17.31 24.36
N SER A 401 -4.21 -17.14 25.68
CA SER A 401 -5.05 -17.87 26.67
C SER A 401 -6.52 -17.44 26.68
N ASP A 402 -6.85 -16.29 26.14
CA ASP A 402 -8.19 -15.71 26.13
C ASP A 402 -8.69 -15.35 24.72
N GLY A 403 -8.13 -15.99 23.71
CA GLY A 403 -8.42 -15.73 22.29
C GLY A 403 -7.50 -14.69 21.64
N ARG A 404 -6.65 -13.99 22.41
CA ARG A 404 -5.61 -13.12 21.88
C ARG A 404 -4.52 -13.92 21.18
N THR A 405 -3.83 -13.30 20.23
CA THR A 405 -2.66 -13.88 19.55
C THR A 405 -1.35 -13.44 20.21
N THR A 406 -0.28 -14.17 19.94
CA THR A 406 1.09 -13.78 20.30
C THR A 406 1.83 -13.14 19.15
N GLY A 407 1.20 -13.02 17.98
CA GLY A 407 1.82 -12.40 16.80
C GLY A 407 1.81 -10.89 16.88
N ASP A 408 2.59 -10.28 16.01
CA ASP A 408 2.55 -8.86 15.71
C ASP A 408 1.18 -8.47 15.14
N VAL A 409 0.55 -7.43 15.66
CA VAL A 409 -0.82 -7.04 15.27
C VAL A 409 -0.99 -5.54 15.11
N GLY A 410 -1.96 -5.14 14.28
CA GLY A 410 -2.48 -3.77 14.24
C GLY A 410 -1.64 -2.78 13.45
N PHE A 411 -0.95 -3.19 12.39
CA PHE A 411 -0.34 -2.27 11.43
C PHE A 411 -1.40 -1.44 10.70
N HIS A 412 -2.57 -2.05 10.47
CA HIS A 412 -3.77 -1.40 9.94
C HIS A 412 -4.91 -1.67 10.90
N ILE A 413 -5.61 -0.62 11.29
CA ILE A 413 -6.69 -0.69 12.28
C ILE A 413 -7.88 0.08 11.73
N GLN A 414 -9.05 -0.55 11.78
CA GLN A 414 -10.32 0.13 11.53
C GLN A 414 -11.32 -0.24 12.62
N ALA A 415 -12.10 0.73 13.06
CA ALA A 415 -13.09 0.51 14.09
C ALA A 415 -14.46 1.08 13.71
N VAL A 416 -15.50 0.35 14.09
CA VAL A 416 -16.90 0.76 13.89
C VAL A 416 -17.71 0.44 15.14
N PHE A 417 -18.57 1.37 15.53
CA PHE A 417 -19.59 1.15 16.55
C PHE A 417 -20.97 1.11 15.90
N ASP A 418 -21.70 0.01 16.06
CA ASP A 418 -23.00 -0.16 15.42
C ASP A 418 -24.19 0.38 16.26
N GLY A 419 -23.92 0.83 17.48
CA GLY A 419 -24.90 1.29 18.46
C GLY A 419 -24.94 0.39 19.70
N ASN A 420 -24.51 -0.87 19.58
CA ASN A 420 -24.45 -1.84 20.67
C ASN A 420 -23.08 -2.47 20.83
N THR A 421 -22.35 -2.68 19.74
CA THR A 421 -21.09 -3.41 19.72
C THR A 421 -20.01 -2.57 19.05
N THR A 422 -18.83 -2.56 19.65
CA THR A 422 -17.60 -2.08 19.04
C THR A 422 -16.96 -3.22 18.27
N TYR A 423 -16.61 -2.97 17.01
CA TYR A 423 -15.86 -3.86 16.13
C TYR A 423 -14.53 -3.21 15.81
N VAL A 424 -13.45 -3.94 16.00
CA VAL A 424 -12.10 -3.50 15.63
C VAL A 424 -11.51 -4.55 14.71
N ALA A 425 -11.28 -4.20 13.46
CA ALA A 425 -10.59 -5.06 12.50
C ALA A 425 -9.13 -4.64 12.40
N TYR A 426 -8.25 -5.61 12.28
CA TYR A 426 -6.80 -5.42 12.22
C TYR A 426 -6.12 -6.62 11.58
N ASP A 427 -4.92 -6.39 11.11
CA ASP A 427 -4.02 -7.42 10.62
C ASP A 427 -3.20 -8.06 11.74
N SER A 428 -2.74 -9.28 11.50
CA SER A 428 -1.92 -10.06 12.41
C SER A 428 -0.87 -10.84 11.64
N VAL A 429 0.38 -10.75 12.06
CA VAL A 429 1.45 -11.62 11.56
C VAL A 429 1.29 -13.00 12.22
N VAL A 430 1.24 -14.05 11.40
CA VAL A 430 1.12 -15.43 11.86
C VAL A 430 2.48 -16.12 11.87
N SER A 431 3.29 -15.91 10.84
CA SER A 431 4.63 -16.48 10.77
C SER A 431 5.56 -15.57 9.97
N MET A 432 6.84 -15.65 10.33
CA MET A 432 7.96 -15.01 9.63
C MET A 432 9.04 -16.06 9.33
N ASN A 433 9.81 -15.83 8.28
CA ASN A 433 11.01 -16.63 8.00
C ASN A 433 12.21 -16.17 8.84
N GLN A 434 13.36 -16.82 8.67
CA GLN A 434 14.59 -16.48 9.40
C GLN A 434 15.10 -15.05 9.12
N LYS A 435 14.75 -14.47 7.97
CA LYS A 435 15.07 -13.08 7.59
C LYS A 435 14.07 -12.05 8.13
N LYS A 436 13.13 -12.47 8.99
CA LYS A 436 12.01 -11.66 9.51
C LYS A 436 11.02 -11.17 8.43
N GLU A 437 10.98 -11.81 7.28
CA GLU A 437 9.97 -11.54 6.25
C GLU A 437 8.67 -12.27 6.62
N ILE A 438 7.53 -11.58 6.45
CA ILE A 438 6.22 -12.19 6.73
C ILE A 438 5.92 -13.27 5.69
N THR A 439 5.68 -14.47 6.18
CA THR A 439 5.32 -15.62 5.34
C THR A 439 3.85 -16.00 5.46
N SER A 440 3.20 -15.57 6.53
CA SER A 440 1.78 -15.80 6.75
C SER A 440 1.17 -14.70 7.60
N GLY A 441 0.00 -14.23 7.22
CA GLY A 441 -0.76 -13.21 7.92
C GLY A 441 -2.22 -13.60 8.09
N ALA A 442 -2.92 -12.89 8.96
CA ALA A 442 -4.35 -13.06 9.19
C ALA A 442 -5.04 -11.71 9.33
N VAL A 443 -6.35 -11.70 9.04
CA VAL A 443 -7.25 -10.61 9.38
C VAL A 443 -8.08 -11.03 10.57
N ARG A 444 -8.04 -10.24 11.63
CA ARG A 444 -8.78 -10.49 12.88
C ARG A 444 -9.79 -9.40 13.15
N VAL A 445 -10.81 -9.73 13.89
CA VAL A 445 -11.78 -8.79 14.44
C VAL A 445 -11.93 -9.05 15.93
N ALA A 446 -11.68 -8.02 16.73
CA ALA A 446 -12.07 -7.99 18.13
C ALA A 446 -13.42 -7.28 18.26
N THR A 447 -14.33 -7.86 19.05
CA THR A 447 -15.66 -7.29 19.30
C THR A 447 -15.92 -7.17 20.79
N ARG A 448 -16.64 -6.12 21.17
CA ARG A 448 -17.04 -5.90 22.55
C ARG A 448 -18.40 -5.21 22.61
N ALA A 449 -19.31 -5.76 23.42
CA ALA A 449 -20.57 -5.11 23.72
C ALA A 449 -20.34 -3.81 24.51
N ALA A 450 -21.09 -2.76 24.21
CA ALA A 450 -20.93 -1.46 24.87
C ALA A 450 -21.17 -1.51 26.39
N ILE A 451 -21.96 -2.48 26.86
CA ILE A 451 -22.30 -2.68 28.27
C ILE A 451 -21.24 -3.45 29.05
N ASP A 452 -20.34 -4.16 28.38
CA ASP A 452 -19.26 -4.91 29.02
C ASP A 452 -17.89 -4.41 28.53
N PRO A 453 -17.29 -3.42 29.21
CA PRO A 453 -16.05 -2.82 28.78
C PRO A 453 -14.81 -3.71 28.94
N MET A 454 -14.92 -4.87 29.58
CA MET A 454 -13.78 -5.73 29.90
C MET A 454 -13.69 -7.01 29.04
N ALA A 455 -14.78 -7.42 28.39
CA ALA A 455 -14.84 -8.67 27.65
C ALA A 455 -14.69 -8.44 26.14
N TRP A 456 -13.52 -8.72 25.60
CA TRP A 456 -13.29 -8.83 24.18
C TRP A 456 -13.56 -10.23 23.68
N GLN A 457 -14.19 -10.35 22.52
CA GLN A 457 -14.34 -11.59 21.77
C GLN A 457 -13.54 -11.47 20.48
N TYR A 458 -12.84 -12.53 20.10
CA TYR A 458 -11.93 -12.52 18.96
C TYR A 458 -12.38 -13.48 17.90
N GLN A 459 -12.28 -13.04 16.65
CA GLN A 459 -12.54 -13.85 15.47
C GLN A 459 -11.43 -13.64 14.45
N THR A 460 -10.87 -14.72 13.94
CA THR A 460 -10.05 -14.67 12.73
C THR A 460 -10.99 -14.77 11.53
N LEU A 461 -11.05 -13.71 10.73
CA LEU A 461 -11.87 -13.68 9.52
C LEU A 461 -11.22 -14.50 8.41
N ASP A 462 -9.92 -14.34 8.28
CA ASP A 462 -9.15 -14.97 7.23
C ASP A 462 -7.72 -15.20 7.70
N VAL A 463 -7.10 -16.26 7.21
CA VAL A 463 -5.72 -16.60 7.53
C VAL A 463 -5.06 -17.23 6.31
N SER A 464 -3.82 -16.84 6.03
CA SER A 464 -3.09 -17.46 4.92
C SER A 464 -2.78 -18.92 5.27
N THR A 465 -3.17 -19.77 4.35
CA THR A 465 -2.89 -21.20 4.36
C THR A 465 -1.87 -21.53 3.28
N GLU A 466 -1.88 -22.73 2.73
CA GLU A 466 -0.93 -23.26 1.76
C GLU A 466 -0.73 -22.44 0.47
N ASP A 467 -1.58 -21.44 0.22
CA ASP A 467 -1.54 -20.64 -1.01
C ASP A 467 -0.50 -19.51 -1.02
N ALA A 468 0.29 -19.37 0.05
CA ALA A 468 1.31 -18.34 0.19
C ALA A 468 0.80 -16.89 -0.07
N LEU A 469 -0.46 -16.62 0.23
CA LEU A 469 -1.00 -15.28 0.32
C LEU A 469 -0.87 -14.78 1.75
N VAL A 470 -0.44 -13.55 1.93
CA VAL A 470 -0.46 -12.86 3.22
C VAL A 470 -1.69 -11.96 3.26
N PHE A 471 -2.48 -12.05 4.33
CA PHE A 471 -3.71 -11.30 4.49
C PHE A 471 -3.52 -10.12 5.43
N GLY A 472 -4.33 -9.08 5.22
CA GLY A 472 -4.40 -7.93 6.09
C GLY A 472 -3.48 -6.78 5.71
N PHE A 473 -3.07 -6.67 4.45
CA PHE A 473 -2.27 -5.53 3.97
C PHE A 473 -2.92 -4.17 4.11
N ASP A 474 -4.17 -4.13 4.25
CA ASP A 474 -5.02 -3.07 4.73
C ASP A 474 -6.39 -3.67 5.03
N VAL A 475 -7.09 -3.06 5.98
CA VAL A 475 -8.44 -3.47 6.39
C VAL A 475 -9.35 -2.25 6.41
N ALA A 476 -10.59 -2.42 5.98
CA ALA A 476 -11.60 -1.38 6.11
C ALA A 476 -12.92 -1.95 6.59
N LEU A 477 -13.58 -1.20 7.45
CA LEU A 477 -14.91 -1.49 7.98
C LEU A 477 -15.91 -0.43 7.54
N ALA A 478 -17.14 -0.84 7.27
CA ALA A 478 -18.26 0.07 7.09
C ALA A 478 -19.51 -0.44 7.79
N ARG A 479 -20.20 0.48 8.47
CA ARG A 479 -21.53 0.21 9.01
C ARG A 479 -22.60 0.47 7.95
N SER A 480 -23.53 -0.44 7.82
CA SER A 480 -24.74 -0.26 7.00
C SER A 480 -25.98 -0.78 7.73
N THR A 481 -27.14 -0.61 7.12
CA THR A 481 -28.39 -1.21 7.61
C THR A 481 -28.37 -2.75 7.58
N SER A 482 -27.49 -3.34 6.79
CA SER A 482 -27.31 -4.79 6.68
C SER A 482 -26.34 -5.37 7.72
N GLY A 483 -25.70 -4.54 8.52
CA GLY A 483 -24.68 -4.91 9.50
C GLY A 483 -23.33 -4.27 9.22
N VAL A 484 -22.25 -4.85 9.77
CA VAL A 484 -20.89 -4.39 9.55
C VAL A 484 -20.27 -5.17 8.39
N PHE A 485 -19.77 -4.43 7.41
CA PHE A 485 -19.04 -4.93 6.25
C PHE A 485 -17.54 -4.80 6.49
N ALA A 486 -16.79 -5.84 6.19
CA ALA A 486 -15.33 -5.87 6.29
C ALA A 486 -14.72 -6.18 4.93
N THR A 487 -13.63 -5.52 4.59
CA THR A 487 -12.82 -5.79 3.39
C THR A 487 -11.34 -5.71 3.72
N TRP A 488 -10.52 -6.49 3.02
CA TRP A 488 -9.07 -6.52 3.20
C TRP A 488 -8.35 -6.89 1.91
N LEU A 489 -7.07 -6.59 1.86
CA LEU A 489 -6.17 -6.98 0.79
C LEU A 489 -5.40 -8.25 1.17
N ALA A 490 -5.13 -9.08 0.19
CA ALA A 490 -4.27 -10.25 0.30
C ALA A 490 -3.24 -10.21 -0.82
N ALA A 491 -1.95 -10.20 -0.47
CA ALA A 491 -0.84 -10.16 -1.40
C ALA A 491 -0.05 -11.47 -1.43
N SER A 492 0.62 -11.75 -2.52
CA SER A 492 1.41 -12.97 -2.67
C SER A 492 2.75 -12.87 -1.94
N ALA A 493 3.01 -13.83 -1.06
CA ALA A 493 4.31 -14.05 -0.44
C ALA A 493 5.06 -15.25 -1.03
N ALA A 494 4.58 -15.81 -2.14
CA ALA A 494 5.19 -16.97 -2.78
C ALA A 494 6.44 -16.59 -3.60
N SER A 495 7.39 -17.52 -3.71
CA SER A 495 8.54 -17.39 -4.62
C SER A 495 8.10 -17.30 -6.09
N THR A 496 6.97 -17.93 -6.44
CA THR A 496 6.26 -17.70 -7.71
C THR A 496 5.04 -16.87 -7.39
N PRO A 497 4.98 -15.59 -7.81
CA PRO A 497 3.89 -14.69 -7.45
C PRO A 497 2.54 -15.26 -7.84
N LYS A 498 1.61 -15.26 -6.90
CA LYS A 498 0.19 -15.48 -7.16
C LYS A 498 -0.50 -14.13 -7.26
N PRO A 499 -1.61 -14.05 -8.00
CA PRO A 499 -2.37 -12.81 -8.08
C PRO A 499 -2.84 -12.34 -6.71
N ASP A 500 -2.74 -11.05 -6.47
CA ASP A 500 -3.30 -10.41 -5.30
C ASP A 500 -4.84 -10.46 -5.30
N GLN A 501 -5.45 -10.26 -4.15
CA GLN A 501 -6.90 -10.34 -4.02
C GLN A 501 -7.45 -9.22 -3.14
N VAL A 502 -8.58 -8.65 -3.55
CA VAL A 502 -9.48 -7.91 -2.67
C VAL A 502 -10.49 -8.91 -2.12
N ARG A 503 -10.62 -8.98 -0.81
CA ARG A 503 -11.54 -9.87 -0.11
C ARG A 503 -12.52 -9.09 0.75
N TRP A 504 -13.73 -9.62 0.95
CA TRP A 504 -14.74 -8.98 1.78
C TRP A 504 -15.76 -9.96 2.33
N THR A 505 -16.39 -9.56 3.41
CA THR A 505 -17.50 -10.29 4.03
C THR A 505 -18.43 -9.35 4.81
N TRP A 506 -19.59 -9.87 5.19
CA TRP A 506 -20.44 -9.29 6.22
C TRP A 506 -20.16 -9.99 7.54
N LEU A 507 -19.83 -9.27 8.61
CA LEU A 507 -19.43 -9.89 9.89
C LEU A 507 -20.52 -10.77 10.51
N LYS A 508 -21.79 -10.53 10.20
CA LYS A 508 -22.91 -11.41 10.60
C LYS A 508 -22.92 -12.78 9.90
N ASP A 509 -22.23 -12.90 8.77
CA ASP A 509 -22.13 -14.14 7.96
C ASP A 509 -20.67 -14.28 7.45
N SER A 510 -19.75 -14.24 8.40
CA SER A 510 -18.31 -14.24 8.13
C SER A 510 -17.78 -15.58 7.61
N THR A 511 -18.59 -16.63 7.61
CA THR A 511 -18.24 -17.90 6.98
C THR A 511 -18.16 -17.79 5.45
N LYS A 512 -18.80 -16.76 4.88
CA LYS A 512 -18.82 -16.51 3.45
C LYS A 512 -17.90 -15.36 3.09
N ILE A 513 -16.69 -15.69 2.67
CA ILE A 513 -15.71 -14.73 2.16
C ILE A 513 -15.84 -14.64 0.64
N TYR A 514 -16.06 -13.43 0.16
CA TYR A 514 -16.00 -13.11 -1.26
C TYR A 514 -14.60 -12.65 -1.62
N LYS A 515 -14.16 -12.95 -2.82
CA LYS A 515 -12.84 -12.56 -3.31
C LYS A 515 -12.89 -12.15 -4.77
N LEU A 516 -12.11 -11.17 -5.13
CA LEU A 516 -11.78 -10.80 -6.49
C LEU A 516 -10.26 -10.88 -6.65
N THR A 517 -9.83 -11.75 -7.53
CA THR A 517 -8.42 -11.85 -7.90
C THR A 517 -8.10 -10.72 -8.86
N THR A 518 -7.10 -9.93 -8.52
CA THR A 518 -6.53 -8.93 -9.41
C THR A 518 -5.06 -9.27 -9.57
N GLU A 519 -4.52 -9.11 -10.75
CA GLU A 519 -3.10 -9.29 -10.95
C GLU A 519 -2.41 -7.95 -10.86
N ASN A 520 -1.28 -7.95 -10.20
CA ASN A 520 -0.42 -6.79 -10.01
C ASN A 520 -1.16 -5.58 -9.42
N PHE A 521 -1.40 -5.59 -8.11
CA PHE A 521 -1.78 -4.38 -7.39
C PHE A 521 -0.70 -3.28 -7.47
N GLY A 522 0.45 -3.57 -8.09
CA GLY A 522 1.66 -2.85 -7.82
C GLY A 522 2.17 -3.22 -6.43
N THR A 523 3.11 -2.51 -5.87
CA THR A 523 3.44 -2.66 -4.45
C THR A 523 2.15 -2.58 -3.62
N PRO A 524 1.97 -3.45 -2.62
CA PRO A 524 0.76 -3.49 -1.78
C PRO A 524 0.66 -2.25 -0.88
N ASP A 525 0.91 -1.08 -1.42
CA ASP A 525 0.71 0.17 -0.72
C ASP A 525 -0.78 0.48 -0.66
N LYS A 526 -1.39 -0.18 0.30
CA LYS A 526 -2.15 0.42 1.38
C LYS A 526 -3.12 1.48 0.88
N TYR A 527 -4.31 1.31 0.98
CA TYR A 527 -5.38 2.31 1.07
C TYR A 527 -6.67 1.71 0.55
N LEU A 528 -7.29 1.07 1.48
CA LEU A 528 -8.57 0.45 1.28
C LEU A 528 -9.63 1.31 1.95
N ALA A 529 -10.71 1.63 1.27
CA ALA A 529 -11.86 2.30 1.86
C ALA A 529 -13.16 1.68 1.35
N THR A 530 -14.16 1.63 2.20
CA THR A 530 -15.46 1.11 1.80
C THR A 530 -16.62 1.90 2.43
N ASP A 531 -17.75 1.94 1.74
CA ASP A 531 -19.02 2.42 2.27
C ASP A 531 -20.02 1.27 2.53
N GLY A 532 -19.53 0.02 2.49
CA GLY A 532 -20.34 -1.19 2.63
C GLY A 532 -20.97 -1.69 1.33
N LYS A 533 -20.76 -0.98 0.23
CA LYS A 533 -21.23 -1.35 -1.12
C LYS A 533 -20.12 -1.26 -2.16
N THR A 534 -19.31 -0.21 -2.09
CA THR A 534 -18.19 0.03 -2.99
C THR A 534 -16.90 -0.06 -2.20
N ILE A 535 -15.93 -0.81 -2.71
CA ILE A 535 -14.57 -0.86 -2.20
C ILE A 535 -13.72 0.01 -3.10
N ILE A 536 -12.96 0.92 -2.49
CA ILE A 536 -11.92 1.73 -3.14
C ILE A 536 -10.58 1.17 -2.74
N PHE A 537 -9.72 0.95 -3.70
CA PHE A 537 -8.38 0.40 -3.47
C PHE A 537 -7.42 0.85 -4.56
N ASN A 538 -6.14 0.67 -4.32
CA ASN A 538 -5.13 0.92 -5.33
C ASN A 538 -4.99 -0.29 -6.26
N CYS A 539 -4.99 -0.06 -7.56
CA CYS A 539 -4.68 -1.09 -8.54
C CYS A 539 -3.93 -0.46 -9.72
N GLN A 540 -2.84 -1.10 -10.16
CA GLN A 540 -2.03 -0.63 -11.29
C GLN A 540 -1.63 0.84 -11.14
N GLU A 541 -1.14 1.23 -9.96
CA GLU A 541 -0.76 2.60 -9.60
C GLU A 541 -1.89 3.64 -9.79
N ARG A 542 -3.13 3.20 -9.70
CA ARG A 542 -4.33 4.02 -9.91
C ARG A 542 -5.38 3.73 -8.87
N LEU A 543 -6.26 4.69 -8.66
CA LEU A 543 -7.42 4.49 -7.80
C LEU A 543 -8.49 3.68 -8.54
N CYS A 544 -8.92 2.59 -7.92
CA CYS A 544 -9.90 1.66 -8.43
C CYS A 544 -11.14 1.58 -7.53
N ALA A 545 -12.27 1.31 -8.13
CA ALA A 545 -13.53 1.07 -7.44
C ALA A 545 -14.14 -0.28 -7.85
N LEU A 546 -14.59 -1.05 -6.85
CA LEU A 546 -15.28 -2.31 -7.00
C LEU A 546 -16.70 -2.20 -6.39
N ASP A 547 -17.74 -2.36 -7.21
CA ASP A 547 -19.13 -2.42 -6.74
C ASP A 547 -19.47 -3.87 -6.33
N THR A 548 -19.54 -4.12 -5.03
CA THR A 548 -19.80 -5.46 -4.46
C THR A 548 -21.26 -5.91 -4.56
N SER A 549 -22.17 -5.03 -4.99
CA SER A 549 -23.59 -5.38 -5.18
C SER A 549 -23.86 -6.19 -6.45
N LYS A 550 -22.92 -6.22 -7.38
CA LYS A 550 -23.02 -7.02 -8.61
C LYS A 550 -22.72 -8.49 -8.30
N ARG A 551 -23.61 -9.37 -8.69
CA ARG A 551 -23.51 -10.82 -8.39
C ARG A 551 -22.42 -11.53 -9.19
N ASP A 552 -22.13 -11.04 -10.39
CA ASP A 552 -21.10 -11.60 -11.28
C ASP A 552 -19.85 -10.72 -11.20
N LEU A 553 -19.03 -10.97 -10.19
CA LEU A 553 -17.82 -10.21 -9.90
C LEU A 553 -16.66 -10.79 -10.73
N GLY A 554 -16.69 -10.55 -12.03
CA GLY A 554 -15.49 -10.66 -12.84
C GLY A 554 -14.60 -9.41 -12.71
N GLN A 555 -13.40 -9.47 -13.22
CA GLN A 555 -12.45 -8.32 -13.25
C GLN A 555 -13.05 -7.08 -13.94
N SER A 556 -14.02 -7.26 -14.84
CA SER A 556 -14.81 -6.19 -15.45
C SER A 556 -15.63 -5.37 -14.43
N ALA A 557 -15.78 -5.84 -13.19
CA ALA A 557 -16.42 -5.09 -12.11
C ALA A 557 -15.50 -4.01 -11.52
N ILE A 558 -14.19 -4.10 -11.75
CA ILE A 558 -13.23 -3.08 -11.33
C ILE A 558 -13.27 -1.93 -12.32
N ARG A 559 -13.39 -0.73 -11.78
CA ARG A 559 -13.35 0.51 -12.52
C ARG A 559 -12.15 1.34 -12.11
N LEU A 560 -11.35 1.78 -13.08
CA LEU A 560 -10.36 2.83 -12.85
C LEU A 560 -11.08 4.16 -12.64
N VAL A 561 -10.89 4.74 -11.46
CA VAL A 561 -11.56 5.99 -11.06
C VAL A 561 -10.78 7.20 -11.56
N SER A 562 -9.45 7.15 -11.51
CA SER A 562 -8.55 8.17 -12.04
C SER A 562 -7.95 7.73 -13.38
N SER A 563 -7.88 8.64 -14.34
CA SER A 563 -7.23 8.40 -15.64
C SER A 563 -5.72 8.66 -15.61
N THR A 564 -5.23 9.33 -14.59
CA THR A 564 -3.81 9.66 -14.43
C THR A 564 -3.12 8.59 -13.58
N GLN A 565 -1.98 8.10 -14.05
CA GLN A 565 -1.01 7.45 -13.18
C GLN A 565 -0.61 8.48 -12.12
N GLY A 566 -0.96 8.23 -10.89
CA GLY A 566 -0.51 9.04 -9.77
C GLY A 566 0.71 8.37 -9.16
N PRO A 567 1.74 9.10 -8.78
CA PRO A 567 2.93 8.49 -8.20
C PRO A 567 2.71 7.92 -6.80
N GLU A 568 1.53 8.08 -6.18
CA GLU A 568 1.40 7.64 -4.79
C GLU A 568 0.00 7.18 -4.44
N PRO A 569 -0.11 5.99 -3.85
CA PRO A 569 -1.29 5.53 -3.16
C PRO A 569 -1.58 6.45 -1.97
N THR A 570 -2.83 6.79 -1.78
CA THR A 570 -3.25 7.69 -0.71
C THR A 570 -4.38 7.06 0.06
N GLN A 571 -4.38 7.33 1.33
CA GLN A 571 -5.50 6.95 2.17
C GLN A 571 -6.79 7.51 1.56
N SER A 572 -7.75 6.65 1.30
CA SER A 572 -9.05 7.05 0.77
C SER A 572 -10.09 7.02 1.87
N ALA A 573 -11.03 7.94 1.83
CA ALA A 573 -12.14 7.97 2.77
C ALA A 573 -13.42 8.38 2.06
N TRP A 574 -14.55 7.86 2.53
CA TRP A 574 -15.86 8.26 2.03
C TRP A 574 -16.39 9.46 2.79
N VAL A 575 -16.91 10.45 2.08
CA VAL A 575 -17.54 11.63 2.67
C VAL A 575 -18.85 11.96 1.96
N THR A 576 -19.84 12.38 2.71
CA THR A 576 -21.14 12.79 2.16
C THR A 576 -21.29 14.30 2.23
N VAL A 577 -21.43 14.95 1.07
CA VAL A 577 -21.67 16.39 0.94
C VAL A 577 -23.02 16.62 0.27
N ASN A 578 -23.93 17.31 0.91
CA ASN A 578 -25.27 17.58 0.38
C ASN A 578 -25.98 16.33 -0.17
N LYS A 579 -26.01 15.24 0.61
CA LYS A 579 -26.57 13.92 0.24
C LYS A 579 -25.85 13.19 -0.90
N THR A 580 -24.80 13.73 -1.46
CA THR A 580 -23.97 13.08 -2.48
C THR A 580 -22.73 12.49 -1.79
N LYS A 581 -22.44 11.22 -2.07
CA LYS A 581 -21.21 10.57 -1.62
C LYS A 581 -20.06 10.96 -2.53
N TYR A 582 -18.91 11.19 -1.92
CA TYR A 582 -17.62 11.45 -2.58
C TYR A 582 -16.58 10.54 -1.97
N VAL A 583 -15.51 10.32 -2.71
CA VAL A 583 -14.29 9.70 -2.22
C VAL A 583 -13.22 10.78 -2.10
N LEU A 584 -12.57 10.84 -0.95
CA LEU A 584 -11.33 11.59 -0.77
C LEU A 584 -10.18 10.79 -1.37
N ALA A 585 -9.37 11.43 -2.18
CA ALA A 585 -8.20 10.81 -2.79
C ALA A 585 -7.18 11.88 -3.19
N THR A 586 -5.99 11.44 -3.55
CA THR A 586 -4.99 12.31 -4.17
C THR A 586 -5.18 12.34 -5.67
N ILE A 587 -5.18 13.55 -6.21
CA ILE A 587 -5.17 13.80 -7.65
C ILE A 587 -4.06 14.79 -7.97
N ASN A 588 -3.08 14.38 -8.77
CA ASN A 588 -1.94 15.21 -9.11
C ASN A 588 -1.23 15.81 -7.87
N GLY A 589 -1.01 14.99 -6.85
CA GLY A 589 -0.37 15.38 -5.60
C GLY A 589 -1.20 16.32 -4.72
N LYS A 590 -2.52 16.42 -4.91
CA LYS A 590 -3.40 17.31 -4.15
C LYS A 590 -4.60 16.55 -3.60
N LEU A 591 -4.99 16.87 -2.37
CA LEU A 591 -6.21 16.33 -1.76
C LEU A 591 -7.45 16.79 -2.54
N ALA A 592 -8.22 15.85 -3.03
CA ALA A 592 -9.38 16.09 -3.88
C ALA A 592 -10.61 15.27 -3.45
N LEU A 593 -11.77 15.76 -3.84
CA LEU A 593 -13.06 15.09 -3.78
C LEU A 593 -13.37 14.50 -5.14
N LEU A 594 -13.63 13.21 -5.19
CA LEU A 594 -14.07 12.47 -6.37
C LEU A 594 -15.55 12.15 -6.25
N LYS A 595 -16.34 12.56 -7.23
CA LYS A 595 -17.77 12.24 -7.33
C LYS A 595 -17.95 11.04 -8.26
N PRO A 596 -18.51 9.91 -7.75
CA PRO A 596 -18.88 8.74 -8.55
C PRO A 596 -19.83 9.01 -9.70
#